data_05b68a602d2e9e4052693d555dd5fd5f
#
_entry.id   05b68a602d2e9e4052693d555dd5fd5f
#
_cell.length_a   1.000
_cell.length_b   1.000
_cell.length_c   1.000
_cell.angle_alpha   90.00
_cell.angle_beta   90.00
_cell.angle_gamma   90.00
#
_symmetry.space_group_name_H-M   'P 1'
#
loop_
_entity.id
_entity.type
_entity.pdbx_description
1 polymer ?
#
loop_
_entity_poly.entity_id
_entity_poly.type
_entity_poly.pdbx_seq_one_letter_code
_entity_poly.pdbx_strand_id
1 'polypeptide(L)'
;MDTTTLLYIGLAVIVVGVLVYQVVTSNSRRNKRFLSSIINSWGNLPKREYDYGELEHIAKYFEATKKEEFTIDDITWNDLDMDSVFCMMNQCRSSSGDDYLYKLLRTPLTSKKELEERNRIISFFQRNEKTRIAYQMELSKVGHSKKFALIDYVNNITKLLPDSNLDNYMHLFLYVVVIFAIIAQPASGILVAIGVLIYNVYTYYKKKTEIEPYYVSVGAIVHLVSCAQGLLKLNVPELKDYTENLKQAVNVLSSVKGNAKFLGSTDKFSGNMGSMMMDYLNMFFRIDLIMFNRLLAKVQKHKKEMLILMDEIGRLDAYISIASFRELMPFYCDSELEKSKEGFVEAKDMYHPLLSEPVANSIYEHHPVLLTGSNASGKSTFLKTVAINALLSQTCGMALAKEYRSCFFRIYSSMALKDNIQGSESYFIVEIKSLKRILDAVNQDKTPVLCFVDEVLRGTNTVERIAASSRILQSFADSGVMCFAATHDIELTHMLEHLYSNYHFKEDVKDNDVIFNYRLYEGRAVSRNAIKLLGVLGYDENVIKKADETAKRFLDTGVWSLE
;
A
#
# COMPACT_ATOMS: atom_id res chain seq x y z
N MET A 1 -23.43 -53.24 -33.67
CA MET A 1 -23.80 -51.94 -33.04
C MET A 1 -24.88 -51.33 -33.91
N ASP A 2 -26.02 -51.04 -33.30
CA ASP A 2 -27.20 -50.51 -34.00
C ASP A 2 -26.90 -49.13 -34.59
N THR A 3 -27.40 -48.82 -35.76
CA THR A 3 -27.18 -47.51 -36.47
C THR A 3 -27.59 -46.32 -35.59
N THR A 4 -28.61 -46.48 -34.75
CA THR A 4 -29.03 -45.48 -33.77
C THR A 4 -27.97 -45.22 -32.68
N THR A 5 -27.27 -46.23 -32.21
CA THR A 5 -26.17 -46.10 -31.21
C THR A 5 -24.96 -45.37 -31.81
N LEU A 6 -24.63 -45.61 -33.08
CA LEU A 6 -23.58 -44.91 -33.81
C LEU A 6 -23.91 -43.42 -34.03
N LEU A 7 -25.19 -43.11 -34.26
CA LEU A 7 -25.67 -41.72 -34.43
C LEU A 7 -25.60 -40.93 -33.11
N TYR A 8 -25.95 -41.56 -31.97
CA TYR A 8 -25.83 -40.93 -30.64
C TYR A 8 -24.36 -40.70 -30.25
N ILE A 9 -23.47 -41.63 -30.55
CA ILE A 9 -22.02 -41.47 -30.29
C ILE A 9 -21.48 -40.35 -31.17
N GLY A 10 -21.85 -40.28 -32.47
CA GLY A 10 -21.46 -39.19 -33.35
C GLY A 10 -21.94 -37.83 -32.86
N LEU A 11 -23.19 -37.72 -32.40
CA LEU A 11 -23.74 -36.49 -31.83
C LEU A 11 -23.02 -36.07 -30.56
N ALA A 12 -22.74 -37.03 -29.66
CA ALA A 12 -21.99 -36.77 -28.43
C ALA A 12 -20.56 -36.26 -28.71
N VAL A 13 -19.87 -36.83 -29.69
CA VAL A 13 -18.53 -36.38 -30.10
C VAL A 13 -18.57 -34.95 -30.68
N ILE A 14 -19.58 -34.63 -31.49
CA ILE A 14 -19.76 -33.26 -32.02
C ILE A 14 -20.03 -32.28 -30.89
N VAL A 15 -20.92 -32.60 -29.94
CA VAL A 15 -21.23 -31.74 -28.79
C VAL A 15 -19.99 -31.50 -27.92
N VAL A 16 -19.23 -32.56 -27.63
CA VAL A 16 -17.96 -32.43 -26.88
C VAL A 16 -16.94 -31.59 -27.67
N GLY A 17 -16.82 -31.79 -28.98
CA GLY A 17 -15.95 -30.99 -29.85
C GLY A 17 -16.31 -29.50 -29.84
N VAL A 18 -17.60 -29.17 -29.94
CA VAL A 18 -18.08 -27.77 -29.85
C VAL A 18 -17.81 -27.17 -28.47
N LEU A 19 -18.04 -27.91 -27.38
CA LEU A 19 -17.74 -27.45 -26.01
C LEU A 19 -16.23 -27.19 -25.81
N VAL A 20 -15.39 -28.12 -26.26
CA VAL A 20 -13.94 -27.94 -26.19
C VAL A 20 -13.50 -26.72 -27.03
N TYR A 21 -14.03 -26.56 -28.23
CA TYR A 21 -13.76 -25.40 -29.10
C TYR A 21 -14.18 -24.08 -28.42
N GLN A 22 -15.38 -24.04 -27.82
CA GLN A 22 -15.85 -22.86 -27.09
C GLN A 22 -14.96 -22.53 -25.87
N VAL A 23 -14.55 -23.53 -25.09
CA VAL A 23 -13.64 -23.35 -23.95
C VAL A 23 -12.28 -22.82 -24.40
N VAL A 24 -11.69 -23.40 -25.44
CA VAL A 24 -10.38 -22.98 -25.95
C VAL A 24 -10.43 -21.57 -26.54
N THR A 25 -11.48 -21.24 -27.32
CA THR A 25 -11.63 -19.90 -27.91
C THR A 25 -11.95 -18.84 -26.88
N SER A 26 -12.80 -19.15 -25.88
CA SER A 26 -13.11 -18.21 -24.79
C SER A 26 -11.88 -17.91 -23.93
N ASN A 27 -11.08 -18.92 -23.60
CA ASN A 27 -9.82 -18.73 -22.87
C ASN A 27 -8.80 -17.92 -23.68
N SER A 28 -8.69 -18.17 -24.97
CA SER A 28 -7.80 -17.40 -25.86
C SER A 28 -8.22 -15.92 -25.94
N ARG A 29 -9.52 -15.65 -26.08
CA ARG A 29 -10.07 -14.27 -26.08
C ARG A 29 -9.87 -13.57 -24.73
N ARG A 30 -10.08 -14.28 -23.63
CA ARG A 30 -9.87 -13.76 -22.26
C ARG A 30 -8.40 -13.40 -22.04
N ASN A 31 -7.47 -14.27 -22.44
CA ASN A 31 -6.04 -14.02 -22.33
C ASN A 31 -5.58 -12.82 -23.18
N LYS A 32 -6.11 -12.68 -24.42
CA LYS A 32 -5.82 -11.52 -25.27
C LYS A 32 -6.33 -10.20 -24.66
N ARG A 33 -7.55 -10.18 -24.13
CA ARG A 33 -8.10 -9.00 -23.45
C ARG A 33 -7.30 -8.64 -22.21
N PHE A 34 -6.90 -9.64 -21.44
CA PHE A 34 -6.10 -9.45 -20.24
C PHE A 34 -4.70 -8.90 -20.58
N LEU A 35 -4.04 -9.46 -21.60
CA LEU A 35 -2.77 -8.97 -22.12
C LEU A 35 -2.89 -7.50 -22.57
N SER A 36 -3.94 -7.17 -23.32
CA SER A 36 -4.22 -5.80 -23.73
C SER A 36 -4.41 -4.86 -22.53
N SER A 37 -5.07 -5.33 -21.46
CA SER A 37 -5.23 -4.52 -20.24
C SER A 37 -3.90 -4.26 -19.51
N ILE A 38 -2.98 -5.24 -19.50
CA ILE A 38 -1.64 -5.08 -18.95
C ILE A 38 -0.86 -4.01 -19.73
N ILE A 39 -0.85 -4.12 -21.05
CA ILE A 39 -0.13 -3.17 -21.91
C ILE A 39 -0.70 -1.76 -21.77
N ASN A 40 -2.02 -1.62 -21.80
CA ASN A 40 -2.70 -0.33 -21.75
C ASN A 40 -2.69 0.34 -20.35
N SER A 41 -2.38 -0.39 -19.29
CA SER A 41 -2.27 0.21 -17.94
C SER A 41 -0.88 0.77 -17.64
N TRP A 42 0.14 0.41 -18.42
CA TRP A 42 1.51 0.85 -18.21
C TRP A 42 1.66 2.36 -18.41
N GLY A 43 2.27 3.03 -17.42
CA GLY A 43 2.47 4.49 -17.46
C GLY A 43 1.17 5.31 -17.44
N ASN A 44 0.06 4.71 -17.02
CA ASN A 44 -1.23 5.39 -16.89
C ASN A 44 -1.73 5.35 -15.44
N LEU A 45 -2.63 6.27 -15.09
CA LEU A 45 -3.26 6.27 -13.78
C LEU A 45 -3.99 4.94 -13.52
N PRO A 46 -3.85 4.34 -12.33
CA PRO A 46 -4.61 3.17 -11.95
C PRO A 46 -6.11 3.43 -12.02
N LYS A 47 -6.85 2.50 -12.64
CA LYS A 47 -8.32 2.56 -12.71
C LYS A 47 -9.00 1.80 -11.57
N ARG A 48 -8.19 1.32 -10.59
CA ARG A 48 -8.70 0.55 -9.47
C ARG A 48 -9.38 1.47 -8.47
N GLU A 49 -10.59 1.12 -8.10
CA GLU A 49 -11.32 1.70 -6.97
C GLU A 49 -11.14 0.79 -5.76
N TYR A 50 -10.87 1.38 -4.61
CA TYR A 50 -10.68 0.68 -3.34
C TYR A 50 -12.00 0.63 -2.59
N ASP A 51 -12.38 -0.57 -2.14
CA ASP A 51 -13.54 -0.75 -1.28
C ASP A 51 -13.27 -0.17 0.12
N TYR A 52 -14.33 0.16 0.86
CA TYR A 52 -14.20 0.66 2.23
C TYR A 52 -13.43 -0.33 3.11
N GLY A 53 -12.39 0.15 3.81
CA GLY A 53 -11.52 -0.68 4.66
C GLY A 53 -10.46 -1.51 3.90
N GLU A 54 -10.40 -1.46 2.56
CA GLU A 54 -9.42 -2.24 1.78
C GLU A 54 -7.98 -1.79 2.09
N LEU A 55 -7.73 -0.48 2.24
CA LEU A 55 -6.41 0.04 2.62
C LEU A 55 -5.98 -0.41 4.01
N GLU A 56 -6.90 -0.52 4.96
CA GLU A 56 -6.63 -1.07 6.30
C GLU A 56 -6.21 -2.54 6.23
N HIS A 57 -6.81 -3.33 5.32
CA HIS A 57 -6.40 -4.72 5.10
C HIS A 57 -5.00 -4.82 4.50
N ILE A 58 -4.64 -3.94 3.56
CA ILE A 58 -3.30 -3.86 2.96
C ILE A 58 -2.26 -3.49 4.03
N ALA A 59 -2.58 -2.54 4.91
CA ALA A 59 -1.70 -2.10 5.99
C ALA A 59 -1.34 -3.22 6.99
N LYS A 60 -2.21 -4.23 7.17
CA LYS A 60 -1.97 -5.33 8.13
C LYS A 60 -0.70 -6.13 7.85
N TYR A 61 -0.28 -6.24 6.58
CA TYR A 61 0.97 -6.92 6.26
C TYR A 61 2.18 -6.15 6.80
N PHE A 62 2.20 -4.84 6.64
CA PHE A 62 3.22 -3.98 7.22
C PHE A 62 3.27 -4.14 8.75
N GLU A 63 2.13 -4.02 9.44
CA GLU A 63 2.06 -4.17 10.89
C GLU A 63 2.53 -5.55 11.38
N ALA A 64 2.16 -6.62 10.67
CA ALA A 64 2.55 -7.99 11.02
C ALA A 64 4.03 -8.31 10.74
N THR A 65 4.69 -7.55 9.87
CA THR A 65 6.09 -7.78 9.44
C THR A 65 7.03 -6.64 9.79
N LYS A 66 6.54 -5.64 10.53
CA LYS A 66 7.31 -4.50 11.02
C LYS A 66 8.50 -4.99 11.85
N LYS A 67 9.68 -4.44 11.56
CA LYS A 67 10.91 -4.68 12.29
C LYS A 67 11.22 -3.52 13.22
N GLU A 68 12.26 -3.64 14.04
CA GLU A 68 12.77 -2.57 14.92
C GLU A 68 13.51 -1.43 14.17
N GLU A 69 13.37 -1.37 12.85
CA GLU A 69 13.94 -0.30 12.02
C GLU A 69 13.02 0.91 11.97
N PHE A 70 13.56 2.07 11.60
CA PHE A 70 12.74 3.27 11.41
C PHE A 70 11.64 3.03 10.37
N THR A 71 10.44 3.43 10.71
CA THR A 71 9.27 3.40 9.80
C THR A 71 8.52 4.71 9.88
N ILE A 72 7.89 5.10 8.78
CA ILE A 72 6.98 6.25 8.76
C ILE A 72 5.78 5.95 9.64
N ASP A 73 5.54 6.78 10.64
CA ASP A 73 4.40 6.64 11.55
C ASP A 73 3.08 7.12 10.92
N ASP A 74 1.96 6.86 11.61
CA ASP A 74 0.63 7.17 11.07
C ASP A 74 0.37 8.67 11.00
N ILE A 75 0.95 9.47 11.88
CA ILE A 75 0.81 10.93 11.84
C ILE A 75 1.46 11.44 10.54
N THR A 76 2.72 11.09 10.31
CA THR A 76 3.46 11.50 9.11
C THR A 76 2.81 10.95 7.83
N TRP A 77 2.34 9.71 7.84
CA TRP A 77 1.65 9.10 6.72
C TRP A 77 0.37 9.86 6.33
N ASN A 78 -0.46 10.18 7.32
CA ASN A 78 -1.71 10.91 7.12
C ASN A 78 -1.49 12.37 6.73
N ASP A 79 -0.53 13.06 7.38
CA ASP A 79 -0.18 14.44 7.06
C ASP A 79 0.23 14.62 5.60
N LEU A 80 0.97 13.64 5.06
CA LEU A 80 1.46 13.64 3.68
C LEU A 80 0.43 13.12 2.67
N ASP A 81 -0.74 12.68 3.10
CA ASP A 81 -1.75 12.03 2.24
C ASP A 81 -1.15 10.85 1.45
N MET A 82 -0.38 10.02 2.13
CA MET A 82 0.35 8.93 1.49
C MET A 82 -0.56 7.82 0.97
N ASP A 83 -1.79 7.70 1.46
CA ASP A 83 -2.79 6.78 0.89
C ASP A 83 -3.13 7.17 -0.56
N SER A 84 -3.27 8.47 -0.84
CA SER A 84 -3.50 8.96 -2.21
C SER A 84 -2.28 8.73 -3.11
N VAL A 85 -1.06 8.93 -2.58
CA VAL A 85 0.19 8.62 -3.31
C VAL A 85 0.31 7.13 -3.58
N PHE A 86 0.01 6.27 -2.59
CA PHE A 86 -0.03 4.83 -2.74
C PHE A 86 -1.04 4.41 -3.83
N CYS A 87 -2.27 4.92 -3.79
CA CYS A 87 -3.30 4.61 -4.77
C CYS A 87 -2.89 5.02 -6.19
N MET A 88 -2.25 6.19 -6.34
CA MET A 88 -1.73 6.67 -7.63
C MET A 88 -0.60 5.79 -8.16
N MET A 89 0.23 5.25 -7.28
CA MET A 89 1.37 4.40 -7.63
C MET A 89 0.96 2.95 -7.89
N ASN A 90 -0.12 2.45 -7.25
CA ASN A 90 -0.42 1.03 -7.18
C ASN A 90 -0.99 0.46 -8.48
N GLN A 91 -0.11 -0.08 -9.33
CA GLN A 91 -0.39 -0.89 -10.53
C GLN A 91 -0.12 -2.39 -10.29
N CYS A 92 0.02 -2.82 -9.04
CA CYS A 92 0.25 -4.22 -8.70
C CYS A 92 -0.85 -5.12 -9.26
N ARG A 93 -0.51 -6.37 -9.52
CA ARG A 93 -1.42 -7.40 -10.06
C ARG A 93 -1.83 -8.43 -9.02
N SER A 94 -1.33 -8.28 -7.80
CA SER A 94 -1.55 -9.22 -6.71
C SER A 94 -1.71 -8.52 -5.37
N SER A 95 -2.46 -9.14 -4.45
CA SER A 95 -2.53 -8.67 -3.06
C SER A 95 -1.15 -8.64 -2.39
N SER A 96 -0.26 -9.59 -2.71
CA SER A 96 1.12 -9.53 -2.19
C SER A 96 1.86 -8.28 -2.67
N GLY A 97 1.60 -7.85 -3.92
CA GLY A 97 2.16 -6.61 -4.47
C GLY A 97 1.65 -5.37 -3.74
N ASP A 98 0.33 -5.30 -3.51
CA ASP A 98 -0.30 -4.22 -2.74
C ASP A 98 0.31 -4.13 -1.33
N ASP A 99 0.36 -5.25 -0.63
CA ASP A 99 0.90 -5.39 0.74
C ASP A 99 2.37 -4.95 0.81
N TYR A 100 3.18 -5.41 -0.15
CA TYR A 100 4.60 -5.08 -0.19
C TYR A 100 4.86 -3.62 -0.59
N LEU A 101 4.11 -3.05 -1.54
CA LEU A 101 4.23 -1.66 -1.95
C LEU A 101 3.92 -0.72 -0.78
N TYR A 102 2.85 -1.01 -0.02
CA TYR A 102 2.51 -0.25 1.19
C TYR A 102 3.64 -0.32 2.23
N LYS A 103 4.13 -1.52 2.52
CA LYS A 103 5.26 -1.74 3.42
C LYS A 103 6.53 -1.01 2.94
N LEU A 104 6.83 -1.04 1.64
CA LEU A 104 7.99 -0.39 1.05
C LEU A 104 7.94 1.12 1.26
N LEU A 105 6.78 1.76 1.04
CA LEU A 105 6.60 3.20 1.26
C LEU A 105 6.66 3.58 2.74
N ARG A 106 6.28 2.67 3.65
CA ARG A 106 6.38 2.85 5.11
C ARG A 106 7.81 2.65 5.66
N THR A 107 8.70 2.03 4.89
CA THR A 107 10.04 1.62 5.37
C THR A 107 11.14 2.25 4.49
N PRO A 108 11.50 3.52 4.72
CA PRO A 108 12.60 4.18 4.02
C PRO A 108 13.92 3.46 4.29
N LEU A 109 14.73 3.24 3.26
CA LEU A 109 16.05 2.69 3.38
C LEU A 109 17.06 3.74 3.87
N THR A 110 18.06 3.28 4.62
CA THR A 110 19.25 4.07 5.02
C THR A 110 20.55 3.50 4.43
N SER A 111 20.42 2.55 3.50
CA SER A 111 21.52 1.86 2.84
C SER A 111 21.54 2.19 1.35
N LYS A 112 22.60 2.89 0.91
CA LYS A 112 22.80 3.23 -0.50
C LYS A 112 22.84 1.98 -1.38
N LYS A 113 23.53 0.93 -0.94
CA LYS A 113 23.66 -0.33 -1.69
C LYS A 113 22.30 -1.01 -1.93
N GLU A 114 21.44 -1.05 -0.91
CA GLU A 114 20.12 -1.65 -1.04
C GLU A 114 19.21 -0.82 -1.95
N LEU A 115 19.34 0.51 -1.89
CA LEU A 115 18.58 1.42 -2.74
C LEU A 115 19.02 1.32 -4.21
N GLU A 116 20.33 1.23 -4.47
CA GLU A 116 20.89 1.03 -5.80
C GLU A 116 20.43 -0.31 -6.41
N GLU A 117 20.45 -1.39 -5.60
CA GLU A 117 19.95 -2.70 -6.06
C GLU A 117 18.44 -2.65 -6.36
N ARG A 118 17.63 -2.01 -5.51
CA ARG A 118 16.21 -1.79 -5.77
C ARG A 118 16.00 -1.01 -7.07
N ASN A 119 16.72 0.08 -7.25
CA ASN A 119 16.66 0.91 -8.45
C ASN A 119 17.07 0.15 -9.71
N ARG A 120 18.08 -0.72 -9.61
CA ARG A 120 18.52 -1.60 -10.69
C ARG A 120 17.38 -2.49 -11.20
N ILE A 121 16.63 -3.12 -10.29
CA ILE A 121 15.52 -4.01 -10.65
C ILE A 121 14.32 -3.24 -11.19
N ILE A 122 13.97 -2.10 -10.60
CA ILE A 122 12.91 -1.23 -11.12
C ILE A 122 13.23 -0.81 -12.56
N SER A 123 14.45 -0.34 -12.81
CA SER A 123 14.93 0.07 -14.13
C SER A 123 15.02 -1.11 -15.11
N PHE A 124 15.32 -2.32 -14.64
CA PHE A 124 15.28 -3.53 -15.45
C PHE A 124 13.86 -3.78 -16.00
N PHE A 125 12.83 -3.73 -15.16
CA PHE A 125 11.45 -3.91 -15.61
C PHE A 125 10.96 -2.77 -16.51
N GLN A 126 11.46 -1.56 -16.32
CA GLN A 126 11.15 -0.41 -17.15
C GLN A 126 11.65 -0.60 -18.58
N ARG A 127 12.88 -1.13 -18.74
CA ARG A 127 13.53 -1.33 -20.05
C ARG A 127 13.14 -2.64 -20.75
N ASN A 128 12.68 -3.65 -20.02
CA ASN A 128 12.44 -5.00 -20.54
C ASN A 128 10.94 -5.34 -20.60
N GLU A 129 10.23 -4.76 -21.57
CA GLU A 129 8.78 -4.91 -21.71
C GLU A 129 8.31 -6.37 -21.77
N LYS A 130 8.96 -7.22 -22.58
CA LYS A 130 8.56 -8.64 -22.73
C LYS A 130 8.64 -9.39 -21.40
N THR A 131 9.72 -9.20 -20.65
CA THR A 131 9.91 -9.83 -19.34
C THR A 131 8.90 -9.29 -18.34
N ARG A 132 8.69 -7.98 -18.32
CA ARG A 132 7.69 -7.32 -17.47
C ARG A 132 6.30 -7.89 -17.68
N ILE A 133 5.85 -7.96 -18.93
CA ILE A 133 4.52 -8.52 -19.27
C ILE A 133 4.42 -9.98 -18.83
N ALA A 134 5.45 -10.80 -19.07
CA ALA A 134 5.47 -12.19 -18.63
C ALA A 134 5.34 -12.31 -17.09
N TYR A 135 6.07 -11.46 -16.34
CA TYR A 135 5.94 -11.39 -14.89
C TYR A 135 4.54 -10.96 -14.43
N GLN A 136 3.98 -9.90 -15.01
CA GLN A 136 2.63 -9.42 -14.70
C GLN A 136 1.55 -10.47 -14.99
N MET A 137 1.71 -11.30 -16.04
CA MET A 137 0.82 -12.42 -16.32
C MET A 137 0.86 -13.51 -15.24
N GLU A 138 2.04 -13.82 -14.71
CA GLU A 138 2.18 -14.79 -13.63
C GLU A 138 1.68 -14.21 -12.28
N LEU A 139 2.04 -12.97 -11.95
CA LEU A 139 1.62 -12.26 -10.75
C LEU A 139 0.10 -12.15 -10.63
N SER A 140 -0.58 -11.91 -11.75
CA SER A 140 -2.05 -11.82 -11.80
C SER A 140 -2.77 -13.11 -11.40
N LYS A 141 -2.08 -14.26 -11.35
CA LYS A 141 -2.66 -15.53 -10.86
C LYS A 141 -2.96 -15.49 -9.36
N VAL A 142 -2.28 -14.63 -8.60
CA VAL A 142 -2.58 -14.40 -7.18
C VAL A 142 -3.90 -13.64 -7.05
N GLY A 143 -4.09 -12.60 -7.87
CA GLY A 143 -5.26 -11.73 -7.84
C GLY A 143 -5.32 -10.83 -6.60
N HIS A 144 -6.42 -10.07 -6.48
CA HIS A 144 -6.66 -9.17 -5.34
C HIS A 144 -7.72 -9.72 -4.40
N SER A 145 -7.42 -9.74 -3.11
CA SER A 145 -8.36 -10.02 -2.04
C SER A 145 -8.87 -8.70 -1.47
N LYS A 146 -10.16 -8.41 -1.67
CA LYS A 146 -10.77 -7.14 -1.22
C LYS A 146 -11.28 -7.19 0.22
N LYS A 147 -11.69 -8.36 0.70
CA LYS A 147 -12.39 -8.53 1.98
C LYS A 147 -11.50 -8.85 3.16
N PHE A 148 -10.34 -9.43 2.93
CA PHE A 148 -9.44 -9.88 3.98
C PHE A 148 -7.99 -9.66 3.56
N ALA A 149 -7.13 -9.33 4.52
CA ALA A 149 -5.70 -9.26 4.29
C ALA A 149 -5.12 -10.65 3.95
N LEU A 150 -4.19 -10.72 3.02
CA LEU A 150 -3.56 -11.99 2.65
C LEU A 150 -2.82 -12.62 3.86
N ILE A 151 -2.23 -11.78 4.70
CA ILE A 151 -1.58 -12.23 5.94
C ILE A 151 -2.57 -12.86 6.94
N ASP A 152 -3.83 -12.40 6.98
CA ASP A 152 -4.86 -12.99 7.84
C ASP A 152 -5.19 -14.42 7.39
N TYR A 153 -5.20 -14.71 6.08
CA TYR A 153 -5.38 -16.08 5.58
C TYR A 153 -4.28 -17.02 6.08
N VAL A 154 -3.01 -16.56 6.03
CA VAL A 154 -1.87 -17.34 6.53
C VAL A 154 -1.97 -17.54 8.05
N ASN A 155 -2.30 -16.47 8.80
CA ASN A 155 -2.42 -16.53 10.25
C ASN A 155 -3.60 -17.39 10.71
N ASN A 156 -4.76 -17.31 10.06
CA ASN A 156 -5.95 -18.06 10.43
C ASN A 156 -5.74 -19.57 10.21
N ILE A 157 -5.14 -19.96 9.09
CA ILE A 157 -4.81 -21.36 8.84
C ILE A 157 -3.83 -21.91 9.88
N THR A 158 -2.85 -21.11 10.29
CA THR A 158 -1.85 -21.57 11.26
C THR A 158 -2.39 -21.68 12.69
N LYS A 159 -3.52 -21.08 13.01
CA LYS A 159 -4.20 -21.17 14.32
C LYS A 159 -5.16 -22.36 14.42
N LEU A 160 -5.60 -22.94 13.30
CA LEU A 160 -6.45 -24.12 13.31
C LEU A 160 -5.68 -25.31 13.86
N LEU A 161 -6.29 -26.07 14.75
CA LEU A 161 -5.74 -27.33 15.18
C LEU A 161 -5.94 -28.38 14.05
N PRO A 162 -4.88 -29.10 13.63
CA PRO A 162 -5.04 -30.14 12.63
C PRO A 162 -5.85 -31.29 13.21
N ASP A 163 -6.98 -31.59 12.59
CA ASP A 163 -7.77 -32.75 12.91
C ASP A 163 -7.10 -34.03 12.38
N SER A 164 -7.19 -35.08 13.16
CA SER A 164 -6.76 -36.40 12.70
C SER A 164 -7.69 -36.91 11.59
N ASN A 165 -7.09 -37.47 10.54
CA ASN A 165 -7.89 -38.13 9.49
C ASN A 165 -8.46 -39.47 9.92
N LEU A 166 -8.20 -39.91 11.16
CA LEU A 166 -8.69 -41.19 11.66
C LEU A 166 -10.21 -41.27 11.58
N ASP A 167 -10.90 -40.18 11.97
CA ASP A 167 -12.36 -40.11 11.89
C ASP A 167 -12.85 -40.28 10.44
N ASN A 168 -12.23 -39.59 9.47
CA ASN A 168 -12.58 -39.75 8.06
C ASN A 168 -12.34 -41.17 7.55
N TYR A 169 -11.26 -41.83 7.97
CA TYR A 169 -11.00 -43.23 7.59
C TYR A 169 -11.96 -44.18 8.26
N MET A 170 -12.41 -43.94 9.50
CA MET A 170 -13.45 -44.75 10.14
C MET A 170 -14.78 -44.66 9.38
N HIS A 171 -15.16 -43.50 8.90
CA HIS A 171 -16.34 -43.33 8.05
C HIS A 171 -16.23 -44.09 6.71
N LEU A 172 -15.04 -44.16 6.11
CA LEU A 172 -14.80 -44.97 4.92
C LEU A 172 -14.85 -46.47 5.25
N PHE A 173 -14.38 -46.87 6.42
CA PHE A 173 -14.43 -48.26 6.87
C PHE A 173 -15.88 -48.77 7.06
N LEU A 174 -16.82 -47.88 7.43
CA LEU A 174 -18.24 -48.26 7.53
C LEU A 174 -18.80 -48.78 6.19
N TYR A 175 -18.31 -48.31 5.03
CA TYR A 175 -18.72 -48.89 3.73
C TYR A 175 -18.27 -50.34 3.55
N VAL A 176 -17.11 -50.70 4.09
CA VAL A 176 -16.64 -52.09 4.08
C VAL A 176 -17.57 -52.95 4.94
N VAL A 177 -17.99 -52.46 6.12
CA VAL A 177 -18.96 -53.15 6.98
C VAL A 177 -20.30 -53.33 6.27
N VAL A 178 -20.78 -52.31 5.54
CA VAL A 178 -22.01 -52.37 4.73
C VAL A 178 -21.91 -53.46 3.66
N ILE A 179 -20.78 -53.57 2.95
CA ILE A 179 -20.57 -54.61 1.93
C ILE A 179 -20.67 -56.02 2.56
N PHE A 180 -20.01 -56.22 3.70
CA PHE A 180 -20.11 -57.51 4.43
C PHE A 180 -21.54 -57.78 4.91
N ALA A 181 -22.28 -56.81 5.40
CA ALA A 181 -23.67 -56.96 5.83
C ALA A 181 -24.61 -57.36 4.68
N ILE A 182 -24.42 -56.75 3.49
CA ILE A 182 -25.20 -57.08 2.29
C ILE A 182 -24.90 -58.54 1.83
N ILE A 183 -23.63 -58.95 1.87
CA ILE A 183 -23.23 -60.31 1.49
C ILE A 183 -23.80 -61.35 2.47
N ALA A 184 -23.76 -61.04 3.79
CA ALA A 184 -24.26 -61.95 4.82
C ALA A 184 -25.80 -62.08 4.82
N GLN A 185 -26.51 -60.96 4.69
CA GLN A 185 -27.99 -60.94 4.67
C GLN A 185 -28.49 -59.73 3.87
N PRO A 186 -28.86 -59.89 2.59
CA PRO A 186 -29.18 -58.79 1.69
C PRO A 186 -30.28 -57.84 2.19
N ALA A 187 -31.36 -58.34 2.76
CA ALA A 187 -32.49 -57.51 3.18
C ALA A 187 -32.16 -56.57 4.35
N SER A 188 -31.50 -57.07 5.40
CA SER A 188 -31.04 -56.26 6.53
C SER A 188 -29.80 -55.42 6.14
N GLY A 189 -28.93 -55.91 5.27
CA GLY A 189 -27.76 -55.22 4.76
C GLY A 189 -28.11 -53.93 4.00
N ILE A 190 -29.20 -53.92 3.23
CA ILE A 190 -29.71 -52.71 2.54
C ILE A 190 -30.18 -51.67 3.56
N LEU A 191 -30.88 -52.07 4.64
CA LEU A 191 -31.28 -51.13 5.70
C LEU A 191 -30.07 -50.51 6.40
N VAL A 192 -29.04 -51.28 6.69
CA VAL A 192 -27.76 -50.82 7.25
C VAL A 192 -27.08 -49.85 6.27
N ALA A 193 -27.08 -50.17 4.97
CA ALA A 193 -26.51 -49.30 3.93
C ALA A 193 -27.17 -47.92 3.89
N ILE A 194 -28.50 -47.87 3.96
CA ILE A 194 -29.24 -46.59 4.00
C ILE A 194 -28.90 -45.81 5.27
N GLY A 195 -28.88 -46.46 6.43
CA GLY A 195 -28.52 -45.82 7.70
C GLY A 195 -27.09 -45.23 7.70
N VAL A 196 -26.10 -46.03 7.23
CA VAL A 196 -24.71 -45.56 7.09
C VAL A 196 -24.58 -44.42 6.08
N LEU A 197 -25.31 -44.48 4.98
CA LEU A 197 -25.31 -43.42 3.97
C LEU A 197 -25.81 -42.11 4.57
N ILE A 198 -26.98 -42.12 5.22
CA ILE A 198 -27.56 -40.92 5.86
C ILE A 198 -26.60 -40.38 6.92
N TYR A 199 -26.02 -41.23 7.76
CA TYR A 199 -25.06 -40.83 8.79
C TYR A 199 -23.80 -40.20 8.18
N ASN A 200 -23.22 -40.82 7.14
CA ASN A 200 -22.04 -40.29 6.46
C ASN A 200 -22.31 -38.94 5.78
N VAL A 201 -23.44 -38.79 5.12
CA VAL A 201 -23.83 -37.50 4.48
C VAL A 201 -24.03 -36.44 5.52
N TYR A 202 -24.76 -36.70 6.60
CA TYR A 202 -24.98 -35.74 7.68
C TYR A 202 -23.67 -35.27 8.33
N THR A 203 -22.81 -36.24 8.72
CA THR A 203 -21.52 -35.89 9.35
C THR A 203 -20.55 -35.19 8.38
N TYR A 204 -20.59 -35.53 7.09
CA TYR A 204 -19.84 -34.85 6.06
C TYR A 204 -20.22 -33.36 5.96
N TYR A 205 -21.53 -33.05 5.82
CA TYR A 205 -21.98 -31.66 5.71
C TYR A 205 -21.73 -30.87 6.98
N LYS A 206 -21.91 -31.46 8.16
CA LYS A 206 -21.56 -30.81 9.43
C LYS A 206 -20.08 -30.39 9.44
N LYS A 207 -19.17 -31.34 9.11
CA LYS A 207 -17.74 -31.05 9.09
C LYS A 207 -17.35 -30.03 7.98
N LYS A 208 -17.97 -30.16 6.81
CA LYS A 208 -17.74 -29.25 5.67
C LYS A 208 -18.09 -27.82 6.02
N THR A 209 -19.21 -27.59 6.71
CA THR A 209 -19.63 -26.24 7.15
C THR A 209 -18.61 -25.61 8.11
N GLU A 210 -17.95 -26.42 8.96
CA GLU A 210 -16.92 -25.95 9.89
C GLU A 210 -15.64 -25.47 9.15
N ILE A 211 -15.26 -26.16 8.06
CA ILE A 211 -14.00 -25.90 7.34
C ILE A 211 -14.16 -25.04 6.08
N GLU A 212 -15.37 -24.88 5.57
CA GLU A 212 -15.65 -24.10 4.33
C GLU A 212 -15.08 -22.67 4.35
N PRO A 213 -15.15 -21.90 5.46
CA PRO A 213 -14.56 -20.56 5.53
C PRO A 213 -13.04 -20.54 5.28
N TYR A 214 -12.35 -21.65 5.56
CA TYR A 214 -10.91 -21.76 5.40
C TYR A 214 -10.47 -22.19 3.99
N TYR A 215 -11.38 -22.65 3.13
CA TYR A 215 -11.06 -23.00 1.75
C TYR A 215 -10.54 -21.80 0.95
N VAL A 216 -11.06 -20.60 1.23
CA VAL A 216 -10.57 -19.36 0.61
C VAL A 216 -9.10 -19.12 0.95
N SER A 217 -8.73 -19.32 2.22
CA SER A 217 -7.35 -19.19 2.69
C SER A 217 -6.41 -20.20 2.03
N VAL A 218 -6.86 -21.44 1.89
CA VAL A 218 -6.10 -22.47 1.17
C VAL A 218 -5.95 -22.12 -0.30
N GLY A 219 -7.02 -21.62 -0.94
CA GLY A 219 -7.00 -21.13 -2.32
C GLY A 219 -5.94 -20.06 -2.52
N ALA A 220 -5.87 -19.08 -1.63
CA ALA A 220 -4.87 -18.00 -1.67
C ALA A 220 -3.42 -18.56 -1.64
N ILE A 221 -3.13 -19.52 -0.75
CA ILE A 221 -1.81 -20.16 -0.69
C ILE A 221 -1.48 -20.92 -1.98
N VAL A 222 -2.44 -21.63 -2.56
CA VAL A 222 -2.25 -22.34 -3.84
C VAL A 222 -1.95 -21.38 -4.97
N HIS A 223 -2.62 -20.22 -4.99
CA HIS A 223 -2.36 -19.18 -5.97
C HIS A 223 -0.95 -18.61 -5.83
N LEU A 224 -0.48 -18.37 -4.59
CA LEU A 224 0.91 -17.94 -4.32
C LEU A 224 1.93 -18.97 -4.83
N VAL A 225 1.76 -20.24 -4.47
CA VAL A 225 2.67 -21.32 -4.93
C VAL A 225 2.63 -21.45 -6.46
N SER A 226 1.46 -21.32 -7.07
CA SER A 226 1.31 -21.42 -8.53
C SER A 226 1.98 -20.25 -9.25
N CYS A 227 1.84 -19.04 -8.71
CA CYS A 227 2.51 -17.85 -9.20
C CYS A 227 4.04 -18.02 -9.12
N ALA A 228 4.57 -18.38 -7.94
CA ALA A 228 5.99 -18.60 -7.76
C ALA A 228 6.57 -19.65 -8.73
N GLN A 229 5.87 -20.78 -8.95
CA GLN A 229 6.25 -21.77 -9.94
C GLN A 229 6.28 -21.22 -11.37
N GLY A 230 5.34 -20.32 -11.69
CA GLY A 230 5.30 -19.63 -12.98
C GLY A 230 6.48 -18.69 -13.16
N LEU A 231 6.77 -17.86 -12.15
CA LEU A 231 7.92 -16.94 -12.15
C LEU A 231 9.26 -17.67 -12.29
N LEU A 232 9.44 -18.80 -11.59
CA LEU A 232 10.64 -19.63 -11.72
C LEU A 232 10.86 -20.18 -13.13
N LYS A 233 9.79 -20.49 -13.85
CA LYS A 233 9.88 -21.00 -15.25
C LYS A 233 10.36 -19.94 -16.24
N LEU A 234 10.20 -18.65 -15.94
CA LEU A 234 10.66 -17.57 -16.82
C LEU A 234 12.19 -17.47 -16.86
N ASN A 235 12.87 -17.96 -15.82
CA ASN A 235 14.33 -18.13 -15.73
C ASN A 235 15.13 -16.90 -16.20
N VAL A 236 14.89 -15.75 -15.58
CA VAL A 236 15.54 -14.46 -15.89
C VAL A 236 16.82 -14.32 -15.06
N PRO A 237 18.01 -14.29 -15.70
CA PRO A 237 19.30 -14.27 -14.97
C PRO A 237 19.48 -13.08 -14.03
N GLU A 238 18.99 -11.90 -14.43
CA GLU A 238 19.09 -10.65 -13.67
C GLU A 238 18.31 -10.66 -12.35
N LEU A 239 17.35 -11.59 -12.22
CA LEU A 239 16.49 -11.75 -11.06
C LEU A 239 16.82 -13.01 -10.25
N LYS A 240 18.00 -13.61 -10.46
CA LYS A 240 18.40 -14.89 -9.85
C LYS A 240 18.33 -14.85 -8.32
N ASP A 241 18.79 -13.79 -7.69
CA ASP A 241 18.82 -13.68 -6.22
C ASP A 241 17.41 -13.70 -5.62
N TYR A 242 16.44 -13.07 -6.29
CA TYR A 242 15.04 -13.08 -5.89
C TYR A 242 14.36 -14.43 -6.16
N THR A 243 14.72 -15.09 -7.25
CA THR A 243 14.13 -16.38 -7.64
C THR A 243 14.70 -17.55 -6.85
N GLU A 244 15.90 -17.46 -6.27
CA GLU A 244 16.46 -18.52 -5.42
C GLU A 244 15.68 -18.68 -4.12
N ASN A 245 15.29 -17.58 -3.48
CA ASN A 245 14.41 -17.62 -2.29
C ASN A 245 13.05 -18.23 -2.63
N LEU A 246 12.47 -17.85 -3.78
CA LEU A 246 11.21 -18.44 -4.28
C LEU A 246 11.37 -19.94 -4.51
N LYS A 247 12.49 -20.40 -5.10
CA LYS A 247 12.76 -21.80 -5.39
C LYS A 247 12.82 -22.65 -4.11
N GLN A 248 13.50 -22.16 -3.07
CA GLN A 248 13.56 -22.84 -1.78
C GLN A 248 12.16 -22.99 -1.17
N ALA A 249 11.37 -21.91 -1.11
CA ALA A 249 10.03 -21.94 -0.57
C ALA A 249 9.08 -22.84 -1.40
N VAL A 250 9.16 -22.78 -2.73
CA VAL A 250 8.37 -23.63 -3.64
C VAL A 250 8.70 -25.11 -3.49
N ASN A 251 9.96 -25.50 -3.32
CA ASN A 251 10.34 -26.89 -3.12
C ASN A 251 9.65 -27.52 -1.91
N VAL A 252 9.52 -26.75 -0.83
CA VAL A 252 8.85 -27.17 0.40
C VAL A 252 7.33 -27.22 0.22
N LEU A 253 6.76 -26.20 -0.44
CA LEU A 253 5.30 -26.01 -0.57
C LEU A 253 4.69 -26.65 -1.84
N SER A 254 5.49 -27.20 -2.75
CA SER A 254 5.00 -27.76 -4.03
C SER A 254 3.95 -28.84 -3.86
N SER A 255 4.07 -29.66 -2.82
CA SER A 255 3.12 -30.72 -2.47
C SER A 255 1.74 -30.17 -2.00
N VAL A 256 1.67 -28.91 -1.58
CA VAL A 256 0.43 -28.21 -1.21
C VAL A 256 -0.48 -28.08 -2.43
N LYS A 257 0.09 -27.70 -3.59
CA LYS A 257 -0.66 -27.55 -4.85
C LYS A 257 -1.28 -28.86 -5.35
N GLY A 258 -0.58 -29.98 -5.21
CA GLY A 258 -1.09 -31.30 -5.60
C GLY A 258 -2.38 -31.69 -4.85
N ASN A 259 -2.38 -31.45 -3.54
CA ASN A 259 -3.50 -31.77 -2.68
C ASN A 259 -4.70 -30.84 -2.86
N ALA A 260 -4.45 -29.57 -3.20
CA ALA A 260 -5.50 -28.57 -3.32
C ALA A 260 -6.42 -28.74 -4.56
N LYS A 261 -5.99 -29.49 -5.58
CA LYS A 261 -6.84 -29.81 -6.74
C LYS A 261 -8.11 -30.59 -6.36
N PHE A 262 -8.10 -31.27 -5.23
CA PHE A 262 -9.22 -32.06 -4.72
C PHE A 262 -10.17 -31.26 -3.80
N LEU A 263 -9.81 -30.03 -3.40
CA LEU A 263 -10.64 -29.22 -2.50
C LEU A 263 -11.86 -28.58 -3.19
N GLY A 264 -12.09 -28.89 -4.47
CA GLY A 264 -13.15 -28.30 -5.29
C GLY A 264 -12.71 -26.94 -5.86
N SER A 265 -13.21 -26.61 -7.05
CA SER A 265 -12.97 -25.29 -7.61
C SER A 265 -13.67 -24.25 -6.73
N THR A 266 -12.95 -23.24 -6.26
CA THR A 266 -13.51 -22.05 -5.61
C THR A 266 -14.51 -21.30 -6.51
N ASP A 267 -14.56 -21.63 -7.79
CA ASP A 267 -15.57 -21.20 -8.75
C ASP A 267 -16.84 -22.06 -8.63
N LYS A 268 -17.64 -21.80 -7.60
CA LYS A 268 -18.98 -22.40 -7.41
C LYS A 268 -19.95 -22.14 -8.59
N PHE A 269 -19.54 -21.38 -9.60
CA PHE A 269 -20.36 -21.00 -10.76
C PHE A 269 -19.97 -21.66 -12.08
N SER A 270 -19.02 -22.57 -12.10
CA SER A 270 -18.61 -23.22 -13.36
C SER A 270 -19.55 -24.32 -13.83
N GLY A 271 -20.76 -24.47 -13.34
CA GLY A 271 -21.86 -25.32 -13.84
C GLY A 271 -21.46 -26.59 -14.63
N ASN A 272 -20.25 -27.07 -14.46
CA ASN A 272 -19.65 -28.12 -15.27
C ASN A 272 -19.98 -29.48 -14.66
N MET A 273 -20.47 -30.41 -15.44
CA MET A 273 -20.83 -31.78 -15.01
C MET A 273 -19.68 -32.45 -14.22
N GLY A 274 -18.41 -32.11 -14.51
CA GLY A 274 -17.24 -32.58 -13.78
C GLY A 274 -17.14 -32.07 -12.33
N SER A 275 -17.56 -30.84 -12.04
CA SER A 275 -17.58 -30.30 -10.68
C SER A 275 -18.65 -30.95 -9.82
N MET A 276 -19.83 -31.19 -10.39
CA MET A 276 -20.93 -31.90 -9.69
C MET A 276 -20.52 -33.37 -9.35
N MET A 277 -19.88 -34.06 -10.28
CA MET A 277 -19.38 -35.40 -10.03
C MET A 277 -18.31 -35.42 -8.92
N MET A 278 -17.43 -34.42 -8.88
CA MET A 278 -16.43 -34.28 -7.84
C MET A 278 -17.05 -33.98 -6.47
N ASP A 279 -18.12 -33.20 -6.42
CA ASP A 279 -18.86 -32.91 -5.18
C ASP A 279 -19.51 -34.19 -4.63
N TYR A 280 -20.07 -35.07 -5.47
CA TYR A 280 -20.58 -36.36 -5.04
C TYR A 280 -19.44 -37.27 -4.53
N LEU A 281 -18.30 -37.35 -5.24
CA LEU A 281 -17.14 -38.11 -4.78
C LEU A 281 -16.63 -37.61 -3.42
N ASN A 282 -16.56 -36.30 -3.24
CA ASN A 282 -16.19 -35.70 -1.97
C ASN A 282 -17.19 -36.03 -0.87
N MET A 283 -18.49 -35.96 -1.15
CA MET A 283 -19.54 -36.28 -0.19
C MET A 283 -19.47 -37.75 0.26
N PHE A 284 -19.23 -38.71 -0.67
CA PHE A 284 -19.18 -40.13 -0.33
C PHE A 284 -17.84 -40.58 0.25
N PHE A 285 -16.72 -40.08 -0.30
CA PHE A 285 -15.37 -40.54 0.06
C PHE A 285 -14.59 -39.56 0.95
N ARG A 286 -15.17 -38.40 1.30
CA ARG A 286 -14.55 -37.37 2.15
C ARG A 286 -13.17 -36.92 1.68
N ILE A 287 -12.93 -36.93 0.36
CA ILE A 287 -11.62 -36.69 -0.23
C ILE A 287 -11.16 -35.26 0.11
N ASP A 288 -12.07 -34.30 0.00
CA ASP A 288 -11.82 -32.89 0.32
C ASP A 288 -11.44 -32.70 1.79
N LEU A 289 -12.13 -33.35 2.74
CA LEU A 289 -11.82 -33.24 4.18
C LEU A 289 -10.45 -33.84 4.49
N ILE A 290 -10.14 -35.03 3.92
CA ILE A 290 -8.85 -35.71 4.10
C ILE A 290 -7.70 -34.85 3.55
N MET A 291 -7.90 -34.29 2.36
CA MET A 291 -6.89 -33.44 1.69
C MET A 291 -6.71 -32.12 2.41
N PHE A 292 -7.79 -31.52 2.92
CA PHE A 292 -7.72 -30.30 3.73
C PHE A 292 -6.87 -30.52 4.98
N ASN A 293 -7.13 -31.58 5.77
CA ASN A 293 -6.35 -31.87 6.98
C ASN A 293 -4.86 -32.11 6.69
N ARG A 294 -4.55 -32.85 5.60
CA ARG A 294 -3.16 -33.05 5.16
C ARG A 294 -2.47 -31.75 4.77
N LEU A 295 -3.19 -30.89 4.07
CA LEU A 295 -2.69 -29.59 3.63
C LEU A 295 -2.49 -28.67 4.82
N LEU A 296 -3.45 -28.61 5.75
CA LEU A 296 -3.38 -27.83 6.98
C LEU A 296 -2.13 -28.18 7.79
N ALA A 297 -1.89 -29.48 8.02
CA ALA A 297 -0.71 -29.95 8.76
C ALA A 297 0.63 -29.54 8.12
N LYS A 298 0.69 -29.43 6.77
CA LYS A 298 1.88 -28.93 6.05
C LYS A 298 2.03 -27.42 6.16
N VAL A 299 0.95 -26.70 5.90
CA VAL A 299 0.93 -25.23 5.92
C VAL A 299 1.38 -24.70 7.28
N GLN A 300 0.92 -25.31 8.37
CA GLN A 300 1.31 -24.92 9.73
C GLN A 300 2.81 -25.05 10.01
N LYS A 301 3.43 -26.10 9.49
CA LYS A 301 4.89 -26.32 9.66
C LYS A 301 5.74 -25.34 8.84
N HIS A 302 5.17 -24.72 7.79
CA HIS A 302 5.89 -23.94 6.78
C HIS A 302 5.38 -22.51 6.65
N LYS A 303 4.96 -21.91 7.78
CA LYS A 303 4.53 -20.50 7.81
C LYS A 303 5.63 -19.54 7.30
N LYS A 304 6.89 -19.83 7.65
CA LYS A 304 8.04 -19.01 7.23
C LYS A 304 8.19 -18.97 5.71
N GLU A 305 8.07 -20.13 5.07
CA GLU A 305 8.16 -20.26 3.61
C GLU A 305 7.01 -19.54 2.89
N MET A 306 5.81 -19.53 3.48
CA MET A 306 4.68 -18.76 2.95
C MET A 306 4.93 -17.25 3.02
N LEU A 307 5.48 -16.76 4.12
CA LEU A 307 5.85 -15.34 4.26
C LEU A 307 6.96 -14.97 3.26
N ILE A 308 7.92 -15.87 2.98
CA ILE A 308 8.92 -15.67 1.93
C ILE A 308 8.25 -15.56 0.55
N LEU A 309 7.27 -16.42 0.23
CA LEU A 309 6.53 -16.31 -1.03
C LEU A 309 5.80 -14.98 -1.15
N MET A 310 5.11 -14.54 -0.09
CA MET A 310 4.42 -13.25 -0.07
C MET A 310 5.39 -12.09 -0.28
N ASP A 311 6.53 -12.11 0.42
CA ASP A 311 7.54 -11.02 0.37
C ASP A 311 8.19 -10.95 -1.02
N GLU A 312 8.66 -12.07 -1.60
CA GLU A 312 9.36 -12.06 -2.89
C GLU A 312 8.41 -11.82 -4.08
N ILE A 313 7.21 -12.41 -4.08
CA ILE A 313 6.18 -12.13 -5.10
C ILE A 313 5.76 -10.66 -5.00
N GLY A 314 5.47 -10.19 -3.78
CA GLY A 314 5.07 -8.81 -3.52
C GLY A 314 6.14 -7.81 -3.94
N ARG A 315 7.41 -8.09 -3.64
CA ARG A 315 8.56 -7.27 -4.01
C ARG A 315 8.67 -7.06 -5.52
N LEU A 316 8.59 -8.14 -6.28
CA LEU A 316 8.69 -8.07 -7.75
C LEU A 316 7.51 -7.31 -8.36
N ASP A 317 6.30 -7.51 -7.84
CA ASP A 317 5.09 -6.82 -8.29
C ASP A 317 5.13 -5.32 -7.95
N ALA A 318 5.56 -4.97 -6.74
CA ALA A 318 5.74 -3.58 -6.32
C ALA A 318 6.82 -2.86 -7.15
N TYR A 319 7.92 -3.53 -7.50
CA TYR A 319 8.95 -2.92 -8.34
C TYR A 319 8.46 -2.64 -9.77
N ILE A 320 7.63 -3.53 -10.33
CA ILE A 320 6.94 -3.28 -11.61
C ILE A 320 5.97 -2.11 -11.48
N SER A 321 5.26 -2.00 -10.36
CA SER A 321 4.34 -0.90 -10.08
C SER A 321 5.06 0.44 -9.99
N ILE A 322 6.20 0.51 -9.28
CA ILE A 322 7.05 1.71 -9.20
C ILE A 322 7.60 2.06 -10.60
N ALA A 323 8.03 1.06 -11.39
CA ALA A 323 8.48 1.30 -12.76
C ALA A 323 7.37 1.91 -13.64
N SER A 324 6.11 1.45 -13.47
CA SER A 324 4.95 2.04 -14.16
C SER A 324 4.67 3.47 -13.69
N PHE A 325 4.83 3.76 -12.39
CA PHE A 325 4.68 5.09 -11.83
C PHE A 325 5.73 6.07 -12.38
N ARG A 326 6.98 5.63 -12.59
CA ARG A 326 8.02 6.44 -13.24
C ARG A 326 7.62 6.88 -14.64
N GLU A 327 7.01 5.99 -15.42
CA GLU A 327 6.50 6.30 -16.77
C GLU A 327 5.26 7.22 -16.75
N LEU A 328 4.47 7.16 -15.67
CA LEU A 328 3.31 8.03 -15.48
C LEU A 328 3.71 9.48 -15.22
N MET A 329 4.81 9.70 -14.52
CA MET A 329 5.23 11.04 -14.10
C MET A 329 5.82 11.85 -15.26
N PRO A 330 5.53 13.16 -15.36
CA PRO A 330 6.05 14.03 -16.42
C PRO A 330 7.57 14.01 -16.52
N PHE A 331 8.24 14.00 -15.38
CA PHE A 331 9.68 13.81 -15.24
C PHE A 331 10.02 13.37 -13.82
N TYR A 332 11.15 12.69 -13.68
CA TYR A 332 11.75 12.32 -12.40
C TYR A 332 13.27 12.21 -12.58
N CYS A 333 14.00 12.16 -11.48
CA CYS A 333 15.42 11.83 -11.47
C CYS A 333 15.70 10.68 -10.51
N ASP A 334 16.79 9.97 -10.74
CA ASP A 334 17.37 9.08 -9.74
C ASP A 334 17.92 9.95 -8.59
N SER A 335 17.61 9.58 -7.35
CA SER A 335 18.03 10.36 -6.19
C SER A 335 19.48 10.04 -5.80
N GLU A 336 20.27 11.07 -5.52
CA GLU A 336 21.61 10.95 -4.98
C GLU A 336 21.56 11.08 -3.46
N LEU A 337 21.70 9.94 -2.75
CA LEU A 337 21.65 9.90 -1.30
C LEU A 337 23.01 9.56 -0.69
N GLU A 338 23.38 10.31 0.35
CA GLU A 338 24.62 10.05 1.07
C GLU A 338 24.42 10.00 2.59
N LYS A 339 25.37 9.38 3.30
CA LYS A 339 25.39 9.41 4.75
C LYS A 339 26.06 10.70 5.20
N SER A 340 25.35 11.52 5.92
CA SER A 340 25.85 12.74 6.54
C SER A 340 25.44 12.81 8.00
N LYS A 341 26.14 13.58 8.80
CA LYS A 341 25.75 13.95 10.17
C LYS A 341 24.87 15.19 10.18
N GLU A 342 25.06 16.06 9.20
CA GLU A 342 24.31 17.29 9.02
C GLU A 342 23.25 17.07 7.94
N GLY A 343 22.03 17.50 8.22
CA GLY A 343 20.92 17.40 7.28
C GLY A 343 21.08 18.39 6.12
N PHE A 344 20.84 17.96 4.88
CA PHE A 344 20.73 18.84 3.73
C PHE A 344 19.76 18.30 2.69
N VAL A 345 19.12 19.22 1.95
CA VAL A 345 18.22 18.92 0.84
C VAL A 345 18.52 19.89 -0.31
N GLU A 346 18.89 19.32 -1.45
CA GLU A 346 19.14 20.04 -2.69
C GLU A 346 18.23 19.47 -3.79
N ALA A 347 17.31 20.27 -4.29
CA ALA A 347 16.36 19.85 -5.31
C ALA A 347 16.10 20.95 -6.32
N LYS A 348 16.09 20.59 -7.61
CA LYS A 348 15.80 21.48 -8.71
C LYS A 348 14.48 21.10 -9.38
N ASP A 349 13.60 22.09 -9.51
CA ASP A 349 12.29 21.92 -10.15
C ASP A 349 11.49 20.72 -9.58
N MET A 350 11.41 20.64 -8.25
CA MET A 350 10.67 19.61 -7.52
C MET A 350 9.18 19.92 -7.51
N TYR A 351 8.32 18.89 -7.69
CA TYR A 351 6.87 19.07 -7.76
C TYR A 351 6.09 18.00 -6.97
N HIS A 352 4.80 18.30 -6.71
CA HIS A 352 3.90 17.44 -5.95
C HIS A 352 3.16 16.44 -6.87
N PRO A 353 3.20 15.12 -6.60
CA PRO A 353 2.63 14.11 -7.49
C PRO A 353 1.10 14.19 -7.67
N LEU A 354 0.38 14.62 -6.65
CA LEU A 354 -1.10 14.61 -6.66
C LEU A 354 -1.72 15.86 -7.32
N LEU A 355 -0.92 16.83 -7.73
CA LEU A 355 -1.43 18.01 -8.45
C LEU A 355 -1.43 17.75 -9.96
N SER A 356 -2.54 18.11 -10.62
CA SER A 356 -2.67 17.98 -12.08
C SER A 356 -1.75 18.93 -12.83
N GLU A 357 -1.57 20.15 -12.33
CA GLU A 357 -0.71 21.19 -12.90
C GLU A 357 0.23 21.75 -11.80
N PRO A 358 1.25 20.98 -11.39
CA PRO A 358 2.12 21.40 -10.32
C PRO A 358 3.08 22.51 -10.77
N VAL A 359 3.24 23.54 -9.94
CA VAL A 359 4.33 24.51 -10.09
C VAL A 359 5.58 23.93 -9.43
N ALA A 360 6.59 23.65 -10.24
CA ALA A 360 7.85 23.13 -9.74
C ALA A 360 8.67 24.23 -9.03
N ASN A 361 9.26 23.89 -7.89
CA ASN A 361 10.09 24.78 -7.09
C ASN A 361 11.46 24.14 -6.81
N SER A 362 12.49 24.97 -6.68
CA SER A 362 13.85 24.55 -6.36
C SER A 362 14.22 24.99 -4.95
N ILE A 363 15.02 24.17 -4.26
CA ILE A 363 15.56 24.49 -2.94
C ILE A 363 16.96 23.88 -2.79
N TYR A 364 17.88 24.61 -2.17
CA TYR A 364 19.26 24.19 -1.92
C TYR A 364 19.63 24.61 -0.49
N GLU A 365 19.40 23.71 0.48
CA GLU A 365 19.51 24.07 1.90
C GLU A 365 20.29 23.06 2.73
N HIS A 366 21.13 23.64 3.58
CA HIS A 366 21.90 22.95 4.62
C HIS A 366 21.49 23.43 6.03
N HIS A 367 20.55 24.35 6.11
CA HIS A 367 19.98 24.89 7.34
C HIS A 367 18.47 24.60 7.39
N PRO A 368 17.90 24.55 8.60
CA PRO A 368 16.44 24.52 8.75
C PRO A 368 15.77 25.68 7.99
N VAL A 369 14.55 25.49 7.54
CA VAL A 369 13.83 26.43 6.67
C VAL A 369 12.58 26.95 7.37
N LEU A 370 12.36 28.26 7.32
CA LEU A 370 11.14 28.92 7.77
C LEU A 370 10.39 29.52 6.59
N LEU A 371 9.16 29.05 6.38
CA LEU A 371 8.30 29.44 5.27
C LEU A 371 7.23 30.43 5.73
N THR A 372 7.10 31.55 5.05
CA THR A 372 6.06 32.56 5.29
C THR A 372 5.20 32.78 4.05
N GLY A 373 4.04 33.40 4.23
CA GLY A 373 3.09 33.69 3.17
C GLY A 373 1.64 33.63 3.65
N SER A 374 0.71 34.10 2.84
CA SER A 374 -0.72 34.09 3.15
C SER A 374 -1.31 32.65 3.12
N ASN A 375 -2.55 32.51 3.60
CA ASN A 375 -3.31 31.30 3.43
C ASN A 375 -3.53 31.02 1.93
N ALA A 376 -3.55 29.76 1.53
CA ALA A 376 -3.65 29.30 0.15
C ALA A 376 -2.46 29.65 -0.77
N SER A 377 -1.38 30.27 -0.27
CA SER A 377 -0.21 30.63 -1.09
C SER A 377 0.64 29.44 -1.53
N GLY A 378 0.44 28.24 -0.95
CA GLY A 378 1.16 27.02 -1.30
C GLY A 378 2.15 26.51 -0.25
N LYS A 379 2.26 27.12 0.94
CA LYS A 379 3.19 26.70 2.02
C LYS A 379 3.05 25.22 2.40
N SER A 380 1.87 24.81 2.81
CA SER A 380 1.59 23.42 3.22
C SER A 380 1.82 22.42 2.07
N THR A 381 1.46 22.82 0.85
CA THR A 381 1.70 22.00 -0.35
C THR A 381 3.20 21.84 -0.62
N PHE A 382 4.00 22.90 -0.42
CA PHE A 382 5.45 22.82 -0.59
C PHE A 382 6.10 21.95 0.49
N LEU A 383 5.70 22.06 1.76
CA LEU A 383 6.14 21.17 2.82
C LEU A 383 5.89 19.70 2.45
N LYS A 384 4.66 19.38 2.03
CA LYS A 384 4.31 18.03 1.55
C LYS A 384 5.13 17.61 0.33
N THR A 385 5.41 18.53 -0.59
CA THR A 385 6.24 18.26 -1.77
C THR A 385 7.64 17.81 -1.37
N VAL A 386 8.31 18.54 -0.48
CA VAL A 386 9.65 18.19 0.01
C VAL A 386 9.61 16.86 0.74
N ALA A 387 8.64 16.67 1.62
CA ALA A 387 8.48 15.44 2.43
C ALA A 387 8.25 14.18 1.58
N ILE A 388 7.31 14.25 0.61
CA ILE A 388 7.01 13.14 -0.30
C ILE A 388 8.23 12.81 -1.16
N ASN A 389 8.95 13.81 -1.68
CA ASN A 389 10.14 13.57 -2.47
C ASN A 389 11.28 12.98 -1.65
N ALA A 390 11.49 13.43 -0.42
CA ALA A 390 12.44 12.82 0.51
C ALA A 390 12.06 11.36 0.84
N LEU A 391 10.77 11.06 0.97
CA LEU A 391 10.28 9.70 1.18
C LEU A 391 10.47 8.82 -0.07
N LEU A 392 10.07 9.29 -1.24
CA LEU A 392 10.23 8.55 -2.50
C LEU A 392 11.71 8.32 -2.84
N SER A 393 12.59 9.25 -2.51
CA SER A 393 14.03 9.10 -2.70
C SER A 393 14.58 7.91 -1.92
N GLN A 394 14.16 7.72 -0.68
CA GLN A 394 14.63 6.65 0.21
C GLN A 394 13.85 5.34 0.06
N THR A 395 12.66 5.37 -0.53
CA THR A 395 11.84 4.17 -0.74
C THR A 395 11.91 3.64 -2.16
N CYS A 396 11.84 4.52 -3.15
CA CYS A 396 11.77 4.17 -4.58
C CYS A 396 13.06 4.51 -5.36
N GLY A 397 14.05 5.15 -4.72
CA GLY A 397 15.28 5.60 -5.38
C GLY A 397 15.07 6.68 -6.43
N MET A 398 13.97 7.45 -6.32
CA MET A 398 13.61 8.49 -7.27
C MET A 398 13.07 9.72 -6.56
N ALA A 399 13.22 10.88 -7.18
CA ALA A 399 12.52 12.10 -6.79
C ALA A 399 11.79 12.71 -8.00
N LEU A 400 10.65 13.33 -7.74
CA LEU A 400 9.86 14.07 -8.72
C LEU A 400 10.44 15.48 -8.89
N ALA A 401 11.64 15.52 -9.43
CA ALA A 401 12.48 16.70 -9.62
C ALA A 401 13.36 16.49 -10.85
N LYS A 402 14.01 17.56 -11.35
CA LYS A 402 15.05 17.43 -12.37
C LYS A 402 16.38 16.95 -11.79
N GLU A 403 16.70 17.41 -10.57
CA GLU A 403 17.88 16.98 -9.81
C GLU A 403 17.47 16.87 -8.34
N TYR A 404 17.95 15.84 -7.65
CA TYR A 404 17.69 15.66 -6.22
C TYR A 404 18.89 15.02 -5.54
N ARG A 405 19.39 15.69 -4.51
CA ARG A 405 20.47 15.23 -3.66
C ARG A 405 20.14 15.53 -2.20
N SER A 406 20.32 14.56 -1.30
CA SER A 406 20.13 14.77 0.13
C SER A 406 20.91 13.75 0.95
N CYS A 407 20.91 13.92 2.27
CA CYS A 407 21.32 12.82 3.13
C CYS A 407 20.16 11.86 3.40
N PHE A 408 20.45 10.69 3.97
CA PHE A 408 19.43 9.79 4.53
C PHE A 408 18.81 10.41 5.77
N PHE A 409 17.47 10.36 5.86
CA PHE A 409 16.72 10.96 6.95
C PHE A 409 15.76 9.98 7.62
N ARG A 410 15.44 10.25 8.87
CA ARG A 410 14.21 9.82 9.53
C ARG A 410 13.20 10.94 9.40
N ILE A 411 12.11 10.66 8.69
CA ILE A 411 11.15 11.68 8.24
C ILE A 411 9.97 11.71 9.20
N TYR A 412 9.63 12.91 9.69
CA TYR A 412 8.51 13.17 10.59
C TYR A 412 7.72 14.40 10.12
N SER A 413 6.44 14.45 10.49
CA SER A 413 5.63 15.65 10.29
C SER A 413 4.74 15.97 11.49
N SER A 414 4.30 17.21 11.57
CA SER A 414 3.27 17.72 12.47
C SER A 414 2.53 18.83 11.73
N MET A 415 1.52 18.45 10.89
CA MET A 415 0.87 19.40 9.98
C MET A 415 -0.64 19.50 10.21
N ALA A 416 -1.36 18.41 10.02
CA ALA A 416 -2.82 18.37 9.97
C ALA A 416 -3.38 17.52 11.10
N LEU A 417 -3.14 17.95 12.33
CA LEU A 417 -3.68 17.23 13.48
C LEU A 417 -5.21 17.34 13.48
N LYS A 418 -5.90 16.20 13.45
CA LYS A 418 -7.36 16.14 13.58
C LYS A 418 -7.72 16.14 15.05
N ASP A 419 -8.78 16.87 15.40
CA ASP A 419 -9.37 16.76 16.73
C ASP A 419 -9.73 15.31 17.03
N ASN A 420 -9.14 14.78 18.09
CA ASN A 420 -9.53 13.46 18.58
C ASN A 420 -10.72 13.61 19.54
N ILE A 421 -11.92 13.80 18.98
CA ILE A 421 -13.17 13.97 19.76
C ILE A 421 -13.41 12.75 20.66
N GLN A 422 -12.95 11.56 20.26
CA GLN A 422 -13.09 10.34 21.06
C GLN A 422 -12.05 10.22 22.19
N GLY A 423 -10.89 10.88 22.07
CA GLY A 423 -9.77 10.77 23.01
C GLY A 423 -9.78 11.80 24.15
N SER A 424 -10.77 12.70 24.23
CA SER A 424 -10.85 13.75 25.28
C SER A 424 -9.63 14.68 25.37
N GLU A 425 -8.71 14.65 24.41
CA GLU A 425 -7.53 15.52 24.37
C GLU A 425 -7.79 16.73 23.50
N SER A 426 -7.44 17.93 23.99
CA SER A 426 -7.53 19.14 23.19
C SER A 426 -6.52 19.11 22.04
N TYR A 427 -6.88 19.70 20.91
CA TYR A 427 -6.02 19.90 19.74
C TYR A 427 -4.60 20.38 20.12
N PHE A 428 -4.53 21.35 21.06
CA PHE A 428 -3.27 21.91 21.53
C PHE A 428 -2.34 20.88 22.22
N ILE A 429 -2.90 19.98 23.05
CA ILE A 429 -2.12 18.92 23.70
C ILE A 429 -1.60 17.91 22.68
N VAL A 430 -2.42 17.54 21.68
CA VAL A 430 -2.01 16.63 20.61
C VAL A 430 -0.86 17.23 19.80
N GLU A 431 -0.92 18.54 19.51
CA GLU A 431 0.14 19.27 18.80
C GLU A 431 1.46 19.27 19.58
N ILE A 432 1.43 19.61 20.89
CA ILE A 432 2.61 19.55 21.75
C ILE A 432 3.23 18.16 21.79
N LYS A 433 2.41 17.11 21.92
CA LYS A 433 2.87 15.72 21.92
C LYS A 433 3.53 15.36 20.58
N SER A 434 2.96 15.82 19.46
CA SER A 434 3.51 15.59 18.12
C SER A 434 4.89 16.23 17.95
N LEU A 435 5.07 17.47 18.39
CA LEU A 435 6.36 18.17 18.36
C LEU A 435 7.38 17.51 19.29
N LYS A 436 6.96 17.11 20.52
CA LYS A 436 7.82 16.38 21.45
C LYS A 436 8.30 15.05 20.88
N ARG A 437 7.44 14.29 20.18
CA ARG A 437 7.80 13.04 19.48
C ARG A 437 8.99 13.23 18.53
N ILE A 438 9.04 14.35 17.80
CA ILE A 438 10.14 14.69 16.90
C ILE A 438 11.44 14.91 17.65
N LEU A 439 11.40 15.64 18.76
CA LEU A 439 12.59 15.86 19.64
C LEU A 439 13.08 14.54 20.25
N ASP A 440 12.17 13.71 20.74
CA ASP A 440 12.52 12.42 21.35
C ASP A 440 13.17 11.48 20.32
N ALA A 441 12.82 11.60 19.04
CA ALA A 441 13.41 10.82 17.97
C ALA A 441 14.90 11.13 17.73
N VAL A 442 15.37 12.36 17.98
CA VAL A 442 16.76 12.76 17.73
C VAL A 442 17.76 11.85 18.43
N ASN A 443 17.45 11.44 19.66
CA ASN A 443 18.36 10.65 20.48
C ASN A 443 18.33 9.13 20.22
N GLN A 444 17.47 8.66 19.29
CA GLN A 444 17.28 7.22 19.04
C GLN A 444 18.31 6.62 18.11
N ASP A 445 18.80 7.38 17.12
CA ASP A 445 19.77 6.93 16.12
C ASP A 445 20.61 8.11 15.61
N LYS A 446 21.71 7.80 14.93
CA LYS A 446 22.64 8.78 14.33
C LYS A 446 22.16 9.35 12.98
N THR A 447 21.13 8.78 12.40
CA THR A 447 20.56 9.26 11.13
C THR A 447 19.85 10.59 11.39
N PRO A 448 20.16 11.67 10.65
CA PRO A 448 19.51 12.96 10.79
C PRO A 448 17.97 12.88 10.75
N VAL A 449 17.32 13.76 11.48
CA VAL A 449 15.87 13.91 11.45
C VAL A 449 15.51 15.01 10.46
N LEU A 450 14.59 14.73 9.54
CA LEU A 450 13.92 15.71 8.68
C LEU A 450 12.49 15.85 9.17
N CYS A 451 12.08 17.05 9.55
CA CYS A 451 10.74 17.27 10.00
C CYS A 451 10.02 18.41 9.28
N PHE A 452 8.71 18.29 9.21
CA PHE A 452 7.82 19.24 8.56
C PHE A 452 6.74 19.68 9.55
N VAL A 453 6.66 20.98 9.78
CA VAL A 453 5.72 21.56 10.74
C VAL A 453 4.92 22.66 10.05
N ASP A 454 3.59 22.55 10.10
CA ASP A 454 2.70 23.58 9.53
C ASP A 454 1.97 24.29 10.66
N GLU A 455 2.37 25.56 10.90
CA GLU A 455 1.87 26.44 11.97
C GLU A 455 2.07 25.88 13.39
N VAL A 456 3.18 26.27 14.02
CA VAL A 456 3.54 25.79 15.36
C VAL A 456 2.60 26.40 16.43
N LEU A 457 1.96 25.56 17.23
CA LEU A 457 1.12 25.93 18.40
C LEU A 457 -0.06 26.85 18.07
N ARG A 458 -0.84 26.48 17.05
CA ARG A 458 -1.99 27.25 16.54
C ARG A 458 -3.09 27.50 17.58
N GLY A 459 -3.22 26.67 18.59
CA GLY A 459 -4.33 26.65 19.55
C GLY A 459 -4.19 27.57 20.76
N THR A 460 -3.21 28.54 20.82
CA THR A 460 -3.00 29.40 21.98
C THR A 460 -2.94 30.89 21.60
N ASN A 461 -2.85 31.78 22.61
CA ASN A 461 -2.76 33.21 22.36
C ASN A 461 -1.44 33.59 21.66
N THR A 462 -1.44 34.71 20.93
CA THR A 462 -0.33 35.12 20.05
C THR A 462 1.00 35.27 20.79
N VAL A 463 1.02 35.84 21.99
CA VAL A 463 2.25 36.09 22.76
C VAL A 463 2.90 34.77 23.20
N GLU A 464 2.10 33.88 23.80
CA GLU A 464 2.55 32.56 24.23
C GLU A 464 2.96 31.69 23.04
N ARG A 465 2.20 31.75 21.94
CA ARG A 465 2.49 31.03 20.70
C ARG A 465 3.86 31.41 20.16
N ILE A 466 4.12 32.70 19.93
CA ILE A 466 5.41 33.17 19.41
C ILE A 466 6.56 32.79 20.34
N ALA A 467 6.39 33.01 21.67
CA ALA A 467 7.41 32.69 22.65
C ALA A 467 7.73 31.19 22.69
N ALA A 468 6.71 30.32 22.73
CA ALA A 468 6.90 28.87 22.79
C ALA A 468 7.41 28.32 21.45
N SER A 469 6.84 28.75 20.31
CA SER A 469 7.25 28.32 18.96
C SER A 469 8.71 28.67 18.68
N SER A 470 9.17 29.87 19.04
CA SER A 470 10.55 30.28 18.87
C SER A 470 11.52 29.33 19.60
N ARG A 471 11.18 28.90 20.82
CA ARG A 471 12.03 28.01 21.61
C ARG A 471 11.98 26.55 21.13
N ILE A 472 10.82 26.06 20.67
CA ILE A 472 10.72 24.73 20.07
C ILE A 472 11.53 24.66 18.79
N LEU A 473 11.37 25.64 17.88
CA LEU A 473 12.12 25.70 16.63
C LEU A 473 13.63 25.87 16.86
N GLN A 474 14.02 26.69 17.86
CA GLN A 474 15.42 26.79 18.28
C GLN A 474 15.94 25.41 18.75
N SER A 475 15.18 24.71 19.59
CA SER A 475 15.56 23.37 20.08
C SER A 475 15.73 22.36 18.95
N PHE A 476 14.92 22.44 17.89
CA PHE A 476 15.11 21.60 16.69
C PHE A 476 16.47 21.89 16.02
N ALA A 477 16.77 23.19 15.78
CA ALA A 477 18.02 23.59 15.15
C ALA A 477 19.25 23.19 15.99
N ASP A 478 19.21 23.46 17.31
CA ASP A 478 20.29 23.13 18.26
C ASP A 478 20.52 21.60 18.34
N SER A 479 19.49 20.80 18.07
CA SER A 479 19.55 19.34 18.04
C SER A 479 19.92 18.76 16.67
N GLY A 480 20.23 19.59 15.67
CA GLY A 480 20.60 19.17 14.31
C GLY A 480 19.43 18.60 13.48
N VAL A 481 18.21 18.96 13.84
CA VAL A 481 17.01 18.60 13.06
C VAL A 481 16.91 19.49 11.83
N MET A 482 16.84 18.90 10.65
CA MET A 482 16.50 19.63 9.41
C MET A 482 15.00 19.88 9.40
N CYS A 483 14.59 21.05 9.88
CA CYS A 483 13.18 21.40 10.04
C CYS A 483 12.72 22.32 8.93
N PHE A 484 11.63 21.97 8.24
CA PHE A 484 10.87 22.85 7.36
C PHE A 484 9.59 23.27 8.11
N ALA A 485 9.54 24.51 8.57
CA ALA A 485 8.39 25.03 9.31
C ALA A 485 7.68 26.13 8.53
N ALA A 486 6.35 26.04 8.40
CA ALA A 486 5.54 27.14 7.89
C ALA A 486 4.92 27.93 9.05
N THR A 487 4.84 29.24 8.91
CA THR A 487 4.26 30.12 9.93
C THR A 487 3.65 31.38 9.30
N HIS A 488 2.69 31.95 10.00
CA HIS A 488 2.15 33.29 9.73
C HIS A 488 2.78 34.37 10.63
N ASP A 489 3.53 33.94 11.66
CA ASP A 489 4.16 34.88 12.62
C ASP A 489 5.49 35.40 12.04
N ILE A 490 5.48 36.62 11.53
CA ILE A 490 6.67 37.26 10.95
C ILE A 490 7.75 37.46 12.01
N GLU A 491 7.38 37.60 13.27
CA GLU A 491 8.27 37.75 14.41
C GLU A 491 9.26 36.58 14.50
N LEU A 492 8.80 35.35 14.23
CA LEU A 492 9.65 34.16 14.24
C LEU A 492 10.77 34.24 13.19
N THR A 493 10.51 34.89 12.04
CA THR A 493 11.52 35.05 10.98
C THR A 493 12.67 35.95 11.40
N HIS A 494 12.42 36.88 12.31
CA HIS A 494 13.44 37.76 12.91
C HIS A 494 14.16 37.07 14.07
N MET A 495 13.42 36.39 14.95
CA MET A 495 14.00 35.75 16.13
C MET A 495 14.93 34.59 15.77
N LEU A 496 14.66 33.90 14.66
CA LEU A 496 15.38 32.68 14.24
C LEU A 496 16.29 32.91 13.01
N GLU A 497 16.55 34.14 12.60
CA GLU A 497 17.27 34.44 11.36
C GLU A 497 18.69 33.85 11.27
N HIS A 498 19.34 33.59 12.41
CA HIS A 498 20.68 33.00 12.47
C HIS A 498 20.65 31.46 12.45
N LEU A 499 19.48 30.85 12.58
CA LEU A 499 19.28 29.39 12.68
C LEU A 499 18.51 28.82 11.49
N TYR A 500 17.63 29.63 10.88
CA TYR A 500 16.72 29.23 9.81
C TYR A 500 16.91 30.10 8.57
N SER A 501 16.99 29.46 7.42
CA SER A 501 16.87 30.15 6.13
C SER A 501 15.42 30.56 5.92
N ASN A 502 15.17 31.81 5.60
CA ASN A 502 13.82 32.33 5.38
C ASN A 502 13.43 32.23 3.90
N TYR A 503 12.24 31.70 3.66
CA TYR A 503 11.61 31.66 2.34
C TYR A 503 10.16 32.13 2.42
N HIS A 504 9.61 32.57 1.30
CA HIS A 504 8.23 33.00 1.28
C HIS A 504 7.53 32.70 -0.05
N PHE A 505 6.22 32.56 0.05
CA PHE A 505 5.30 32.61 -1.07
C PHE A 505 4.60 33.98 -1.08
N LYS A 506 4.37 34.51 -2.28
CA LYS A 506 3.64 35.76 -2.43
C LYS A 506 2.48 35.61 -3.40
N GLU A 507 1.47 36.43 -3.17
CA GLU A 507 0.34 36.63 -4.04
C GLU A 507 0.49 37.93 -4.79
N ASP A 508 0.02 37.99 -6.02
CA ASP A 508 -0.15 39.18 -6.82
C ASP A 508 -1.63 39.57 -6.84
N VAL A 509 -1.95 40.81 -6.49
CA VAL A 509 -3.32 41.36 -6.60
C VAL A 509 -3.41 42.12 -7.91
N LYS A 510 -4.20 41.63 -8.87
CA LYS A 510 -4.47 42.26 -10.16
C LYS A 510 -5.96 42.34 -10.43
N ASP A 511 -6.43 43.47 -10.89
CA ASP A 511 -7.79 43.69 -11.38
C ASP A 511 -8.90 43.13 -10.45
N ASN A 512 -8.78 43.37 -9.15
CA ASN A 512 -9.69 42.87 -8.12
C ASN A 512 -9.70 41.36 -7.95
N ASP A 513 -8.64 40.66 -8.39
CA ASP A 513 -8.46 39.23 -8.16
C ASP A 513 -7.11 38.93 -7.49
N VAL A 514 -7.01 37.83 -6.76
CA VAL A 514 -5.77 37.38 -6.11
C VAL A 514 -5.21 36.22 -6.88
N ILE A 515 -4.06 36.44 -7.49
CA ILE A 515 -3.36 35.41 -8.26
C ILE A 515 -2.23 34.85 -7.42
N PHE A 516 -2.29 33.52 -7.16
CA PHE A 516 -1.20 32.81 -6.54
C PHE A 516 -0.32 32.18 -7.62
N ASN A 517 0.95 32.59 -7.66
CA ASN A 517 1.92 32.03 -8.61
C ASN A 517 2.59 30.73 -8.11
N TYR A 518 2.38 30.38 -6.83
CA TYR A 518 2.91 29.18 -6.16
C TYR A 518 4.44 29.00 -6.28
N ARG A 519 5.18 30.11 -6.47
CA ARG A 519 6.65 30.13 -6.56
C ARG A 519 7.27 30.45 -5.23
N LEU A 520 8.32 29.71 -4.89
CA LEU A 520 9.15 29.94 -3.72
C LEU A 520 10.14 31.06 -3.97
N TYR A 521 10.25 32.00 -3.03
CA TYR A 521 11.20 33.11 -3.05
C TYR A 521 12.04 33.09 -1.79
N GLU A 522 13.33 33.41 -1.91
CA GLU A 522 14.21 33.60 -0.76
C GLU A 522 13.83 34.87 0.03
N GLY A 523 14.10 34.83 1.34
CA GLY A 523 13.85 35.94 2.25
C GLY A 523 12.46 35.92 2.86
N ARG A 524 12.12 37.00 3.56
CA ARG A 524 10.88 37.18 4.33
C ARG A 524 9.75 37.70 3.48
N ALA A 525 8.51 37.30 3.79
CA ALA A 525 7.33 37.91 3.19
C ALA A 525 7.22 39.41 3.63
N VAL A 526 7.12 40.30 2.69
CA VAL A 526 6.98 41.75 2.94
C VAL A 526 5.52 42.21 2.82
N SER A 527 4.68 41.42 2.11
CA SER A 527 3.30 41.80 1.80
C SER A 527 2.31 41.36 2.87
N ARG A 528 1.43 42.28 3.29
CA ARG A 528 0.27 42.04 4.15
C ARG A 528 -0.99 42.23 3.32
N ASN A 529 -1.49 41.19 2.68
CA ASN A 529 -2.59 41.33 1.71
C ASN A 529 -3.96 40.87 2.25
N ALA A 530 -4.04 40.42 3.52
CA ALA A 530 -5.29 39.95 4.10
C ALA A 530 -6.42 40.98 4.06
N ILE A 531 -6.10 42.28 4.32
CA ILE A 531 -7.09 43.37 4.27
C ILE A 531 -7.50 43.64 2.82
N LYS A 532 -6.59 43.57 1.85
CA LYS A 532 -6.91 43.74 0.43
C LYS A 532 -7.84 42.62 -0.08
N LEU A 533 -7.71 41.39 0.46
CA LEU A 533 -8.60 40.27 0.15
C LEU A 533 -10.06 40.56 0.50
N LEU A 534 -10.33 41.36 1.56
CA LEU A 534 -11.68 41.78 1.89
C LEU A 534 -12.30 42.59 0.73
N GLY A 535 -11.48 43.43 0.06
CA GLY A 535 -11.93 44.20 -1.12
C GLY A 535 -12.29 43.29 -2.30
N VAL A 536 -11.43 42.33 -2.59
CA VAL A 536 -11.66 41.32 -3.66
C VAL A 536 -12.95 40.53 -3.41
N LEU A 537 -13.25 40.21 -2.15
CA LEU A 537 -14.46 39.48 -1.75
C LEU A 537 -15.72 40.37 -1.64
N GLY A 538 -15.60 41.70 -1.97
CA GLY A 538 -16.75 42.60 -2.04
C GLY A 538 -17.20 43.18 -0.70
N TYR A 539 -16.32 43.22 0.32
CA TYR A 539 -16.61 43.95 1.56
C TYR A 539 -16.67 45.45 1.30
N ASP A 540 -17.47 46.16 2.13
CA ASP A 540 -17.64 47.61 2.04
C ASP A 540 -16.31 48.34 2.18
N GLU A 541 -16.07 49.35 1.32
CA GLU A 541 -14.83 50.12 1.29
C GLU A 541 -14.49 50.78 2.63
N ASN A 542 -15.49 51.18 3.42
CA ASN A 542 -15.27 51.72 4.76
C ASN A 542 -14.74 50.68 5.73
N VAL A 543 -15.16 49.43 5.60
CA VAL A 543 -14.65 48.32 6.43
C VAL A 543 -13.17 48.10 6.10
N ILE A 544 -12.83 48.06 4.83
CA ILE A 544 -11.46 47.82 4.34
C ILE A 544 -10.53 48.95 4.81
N LYS A 545 -10.98 50.21 4.61
CA LYS A 545 -10.20 51.39 4.98
C LYS A 545 -9.97 51.45 6.49
N LYS A 546 -11.02 51.25 7.30
CA LYS A 546 -10.90 51.19 8.77
C LYS A 546 -10.01 50.06 9.25
N ALA A 547 -10.07 48.89 8.63
CA ALA A 547 -9.19 47.76 8.96
C ALA A 547 -7.71 48.11 8.66
N ASP A 548 -7.42 48.76 7.55
CA ASP A 548 -6.06 49.18 7.19
C ASP A 548 -5.54 50.29 8.14
N GLU A 549 -6.39 51.25 8.48
CA GLU A 549 -6.07 52.30 9.45
C GLU A 549 -5.80 51.72 10.86
N THR A 550 -6.61 50.77 11.31
CA THR A 550 -6.43 50.05 12.59
C THR A 550 -5.12 49.28 12.61
N ALA A 551 -4.81 48.54 11.53
CA ALA A 551 -3.57 47.81 11.40
C ALA A 551 -2.33 48.73 11.40
N LYS A 552 -2.38 49.84 10.69
CA LYS A 552 -1.30 50.87 10.66
C LYS A 552 -1.09 51.45 12.05
N ARG A 553 -2.17 51.85 12.73
CA ARG A 553 -2.11 52.42 14.09
C ARG A 553 -1.45 51.45 15.08
N PHE A 554 -1.82 50.18 15.03
CA PHE A 554 -1.19 49.15 15.87
C PHE A 554 0.33 49.06 15.59
N LEU A 555 0.74 49.11 14.32
CA LEU A 555 2.15 49.05 13.96
C LEU A 555 2.94 50.25 14.51
N ASP A 556 2.31 51.42 14.56
CA ASP A 556 2.94 52.64 15.05
C ASP A 556 2.94 52.77 16.57
N THR A 557 1.91 52.29 17.23
CA THR A 557 1.67 52.50 18.67
C THR A 557 1.78 51.27 19.54
N GLY A 558 1.70 50.04 18.97
CA GLY A 558 1.63 48.78 19.69
C GLY A 558 0.30 48.55 20.41
N VAL A 559 -0.73 49.39 20.20
CA VAL A 559 -2.02 49.34 20.89
C VAL A 559 -3.16 49.13 19.89
N TRP A 560 -4.01 48.15 20.15
CA TRP A 560 -5.24 47.94 19.39
C TRP A 560 -6.32 48.93 19.83
N SER A 561 -6.87 49.70 18.90
CA SER A 561 -7.98 50.62 19.10
C SER A 561 -8.88 50.64 17.88
N LEU A 562 -10.19 50.73 18.09
CA LEU A 562 -11.20 50.89 17.03
C LEU A 562 -11.51 52.37 16.74
N GLU A 563 -10.99 53.29 17.56
CA GLU A 563 -11.15 54.73 17.43
C GLU A 563 -9.90 55.39 16.82
#